data_98b9819498b4dca5bf1843f4e27f9198
#
_entry.id   98b9819498b4dca5bf1843f4e27f9198
#
_cell.length_a   1.000
_cell.length_b   1.000
_cell.length_c   1.000
_cell.angle_alpha   90.00
_cell.angle_beta   90.00
_cell.angle_gamma   90.00
#
_symmetry.space_group_name_H-M   'P 1'
#
loop_
_entity.id
_entity.type
_entity.pdbx_description
1 polymer ?
#
loop_
_entity_poly.entity_id
_entity_poly.type
_entity_poly.pdbx_seq_one_letter_code
_entity_poly.pdbx_strand_id
1 'polypeptide(L)'
;MKEIKRVFNFYDQTYLKSYNLDKSIRYQLNLLDSLDIYTRKHCESVATITCNLCRKLHLSKGFTEYCTICAYLHDIGKLFIPSSILQKPAKLTPEEYEIMKKHTTLGYKLCIKDSKLRPYYAGAYYHHEALDGTGYPQGLLKKAIPYEAQIIRVADEYDALVNKRQYKTHIGITDALKIIIENTKPSVNAPEHTGYSKAGKNNKKIVKKLLSVVIDDIEYEISCTIDYVNDLEKDINRLKKIKTYIDKKNSSKKKKDIVYYGQYIDLLLLPGESEDDFSNIYQEAQNAYKLRKNILDGLYNEIKSIKKLKI
;
A
#
# COMPACT_ATOMS: atom_id res chain seq x y z
N MET A 1 -19.43 -11.83 14.08
CA MET A 1 -18.66 -12.07 12.85
C MET A 1 -18.52 -10.73 12.12
N LYS A 2 -17.34 -10.12 12.11
CA LYS A 2 -17.08 -8.95 11.28
C LYS A 2 -16.96 -9.44 9.83
N GLU A 3 -17.80 -8.93 8.94
CA GLU A 3 -17.72 -9.21 7.52
C GLU A 3 -16.30 -9.01 7.01
N ILE A 4 -15.73 -10.08 6.44
CA ILE A 4 -14.45 -10.05 5.73
C ILE A 4 -14.65 -9.11 4.55
N LYS A 5 -14.08 -7.90 4.63
CA LYS A 5 -14.09 -6.95 3.52
C LYS A 5 -13.27 -7.53 2.39
N ARG A 6 -13.96 -7.85 1.29
CA ARG A 6 -13.45 -8.38 0.02
C ARG A 6 -12.26 -7.56 -0.49
N VAL A 7 -11.50 -8.20 -1.39
CA VAL A 7 -10.40 -7.67 -2.22
C VAL A 7 -10.48 -6.14 -2.37
N PHE A 8 -9.39 -5.47 -2.05
CA PHE A 8 -9.24 -4.03 -2.17
C PHE A 8 -9.74 -3.56 -3.54
N ASN A 9 -10.84 -2.83 -3.53
CA ASN A 9 -11.33 -2.11 -4.69
C ASN A 9 -11.18 -0.62 -4.39
N PHE A 10 -10.27 0.05 -5.09
CA PHE A 10 -10.00 1.47 -4.96
C PHE A 10 -11.28 2.30 -4.92
N TYR A 11 -12.20 2.07 -5.85
CA TYR A 11 -13.45 2.83 -5.96
C TYR A 11 -14.39 2.61 -4.76
N ASP A 12 -14.49 1.38 -4.26
CA ASP A 12 -15.32 1.07 -3.09
C ASP A 12 -14.72 1.61 -1.79
N GLN A 13 -13.40 1.56 -1.66
CA GLN A 13 -12.66 2.00 -0.46
C GLN A 13 -12.56 3.53 -0.38
N THR A 14 -12.45 4.22 -1.51
CA THR A 14 -12.22 5.67 -1.58
C THR A 14 -13.49 6.50 -1.72
N TYR A 15 -14.69 5.92 -1.72
CA TYR A 15 -15.96 6.56 -2.09
C TYR A 15 -16.05 6.99 -3.57
N LEU A 16 -15.05 6.74 -4.38
CA LEU A 16 -15.07 6.98 -5.81
C LEU A 16 -15.81 5.82 -6.49
N LYS A 17 -17.12 5.71 -6.26
CA LYS A 17 -17.94 4.73 -6.97
C LYS A 17 -17.88 5.00 -8.46
N SER A 18 -17.70 3.96 -9.25
CA SER A 18 -17.49 4.02 -10.69
C SER A 18 -18.57 4.79 -11.47
N TYR A 19 -19.75 4.95 -10.90
CA TYR A 19 -20.89 5.69 -11.51
C TYR A 19 -20.82 7.20 -11.31
N ASN A 20 -20.11 7.68 -10.28
CA ASN A 20 -20.09 9.09 -9.89
C ASN A 20 -18.85 9.84 -10.42
N LEU A 21 -17.88 9.13 -10.99
CA LEU A 21 -16.78 9.78 -11.69
C LEU A 21 -17.29 10.32 -13.02
N ASP A 22 -17.13 11.61 -13.23
CA ASP A 22 -17.36 12.24 -14.52
C ASP A 22 -16.54 11.53 -15.62
N LYS A 23 -17.13 11.38 -16.81
CA LYS A 23 -16.48 10.73 -17.96
C LYS A 23 -15.09 11.32 -18.29
N SER A 24 -14.91 12.64 -18.07
CA SER A 24 -13.63 13.30 -18.31
C SER A 24 -12.57 12.90 -17.29
N ILE A 25 -12.92 12.77 -16.02
CA ILE A 25 -11.98 12.30 -14.99
C ILE A 25 -11.57 10.88 -15.31
N ARG A 26 -12.51 10.01 -15.67
CA ARG A 26 -12.18 8.63 -16.12
C ARG A 26 -11.22 8.62 -17.30
N TYR A 27 -11.43 9.49 -18.28
CA TYR A 27 -10.54 9.60 -19.42
C TYR A 27 -9.13 9.99 -18.99
N GLN A 28 -9.00 10.98 -18.12
CA GLN A 28 -7.70 11.43 -17.62
C GLN A 28 -7.01 10.38 -16.72
N LEU A 29 -7.79 9.62 -15.94
CA LEU A 29 -7.26 8.49 -15.18
C LEU A 29 -6.72 7.40 -16.11
N ASN A 30 -7.41 7.13 -17.23
CA ASN A 30 -6.93 6.18 -18.24
C ASN A 30 -5.66 6.68 -18.96
N LEU A 31 -5.45 7.99 -19.07
CA LEU A 31 -4.19 8.52 -19.61
C LEU A 31 -2.98 8.18 -18.72
N LEU A 32 -3.17 8.05 -17.41
CA LEU A 32 -2.11 7.57 -16.51
C LEU A 32 -1.72 6.12 -16.82
N ASP A 33 -2.63 5.30 -17.37
CA ASP A 33 -2.34 3.93 -17.80
C ASP A 33 -1.32 3.87 -18.96
N SER A 34 -1.20 4.96 -19.73
CA SER A 34 -0.27 5.06 -20.85
C SER A 34 1.18 5.35 -20.41
N LEU A 35 1.40 5.74 -19.15
CA LEU A 35 2.73 6.05 -18.65
C LEU A 35 3.53 4.79 -18.35
N ASP A 36 3.15 4.11 -17.34
CA ASP A 36 3.61 2.80 -16.92
C ASP A 36 2.74 2.27 -15.75
N ILE A 37 2.75 0.96 -15.58
CA ILE A 37 1.95 0.29 -14.55
C ILE A 37 2.39 0.67 -13.12
N TYR A 38 3.64 1.08 -12.92
CA TYR A 38 4.17 1.45 -11.60
C TYR A 38 3.65 2.81 -11.17
N THR A 39 3.68 3.81 -12.07
CA THR A 39 3.13 5.15 -11.80
C THR A 39 1.63 5.08 -11.53
N ARG A 40 0.89 4.27 -12.28
CA ARG A 40 -0.54 4.05 -12.02
C ARG A 40 -0.78 3.47 -10.63
N LYS A 41 -0.13 2.34 -10.29
CA LYS A 41 -0.28 1.69 -8.98
C LYS A 41 0.12 2.63 -7.84
N HIS A 42 1.16 3.44 -8.04
CA HIS A 42 1.56 4.47 -7.09
C HIS A 42 0.44 5.50 -6.86
N CYS A 43 -0.14 6.06 -7.93
CA CYS A 43 -1.25 7.01 -7.81
C CYS A 43 -2.47 6.41 -7.09
N GLU A 44 -2.82 5.15 -7.39
CA GLU A 44 -3.90 4.41 -6.71
C GLU A 44 -3.59 4.21 -5.21
N SER A 45 -2.37 3.83 -4.88
CA SER A 45 -1.92 3.63 -3.50
C SER A 45 -1.94 4.94 -2.72
N VAL A 46 -1.35 6.01 -3.26
CA VAL A 46 -1.34 7.34 -2.63
C VAL A 46 -2.76 7.87 -2.41
N ALA A 47 -3.65 7.69 -3.38
CA ALA A 47 -5.05 8.11 -3.23
C ALA A 47 -5.78 7.31 -2.13
N THR A 48 -5.49 6.02 -2.00
CA THR A 48 -6.03 5.17 -0.93
C THR A 48 -5.55 5.62 0.46
N ILE A 49 -4.24 5.79 0.61
CA ILE A 49 -3.64 6.28 1.87
C ILE A 49 -4.21 7.65 2.22
N THR A 50 -4.33 8.55 1.23
CA THR A 50 -4.95 9.88 1.39
C THR A 50 -6.39 9.80 1.88
N CYS A 51 -7.22 8.94 1.28
CA CYS A 51 -8.60 8.71 1.72
C CYS A 51 -8.66 8.25 3.18
N ASN A 52 -7.84 7.26 3.55
CA ASN A 52 -7.77 6.74 4.90
C ASN A 52 -7.26 7.79 5.91
N LEU A 53 -6.29 8.61 5.52
CA LEU A 53 -5.84 9.76 6.31
C LEU A 53 -6.95 10.78 6.55
N CYS A 54 -7.71 11.15 5.51
CA CYS A 54 -8.85 12.07 5.63
C CYS A 54 -9.90 11.53 6.61
N ARG A 55 -10.20 10.23 6.55
CA ARG A 55 -11.11 9.56 7.49
C ARG A 55 -10.59 9.60 8.93
N LYS A 56 -9.31 9.27 9.15
CA LYS A 56 -8.68 9.33 10.48
C LYS A 56 -8.54 10.75 11.03
N LEU A 57 -8.51 11.75 10.14
CA LEU A 57 -8.53 13.17 10.49
C LEU A 57 -9.96 13.69 10.71
N HIS A 58 -10.99 12.86 10.52
CA HIS A 58 -12.42 13.20 10.64
C HIS A 58 -12.84 14.36 9.73
N LEU A 59 -12.31 14.39 8.50
CA LEU A 59 -12.67 15.37 7.49
C LEU A 59 -14.04 15.03 6.86
N SER A 60 -14.73 16.02 6.31
CA SER A 60 -16.02 15.81 5.67
C SER A 60 -15.90 14.85 4.48
N LYS A 61 -17.03 14.18 4.15
CA LYS A 61 -17.09 13.27 3.01
C LYS A 61 -16.69 13.97 1.71
N GLY A 62 -17.25 15.18 1.44
CA GLY A 62 -16.94 15.94 0.22
C GLY A 62 -15.46 16.33 0.14
N PHE A 63 -14.83 16.75 1.26
CA PHE A 63 -13.41 17.04 1.26
C PHE A 63 -12.57 15.77 1.08
N THR A 64 -12.99 14.63 1.65
CA THR A 64 -12.32 13.35 1.47
C THR A 64 -12.35 12.90 0.01
N GLU A 65 -13.48 13.00 -0.67
CA GLU A 65 -13.62 12.71 -2.10
C GLU A 65 -12.73 13.64 -2.93
N TYR A 66 -12.79 14.93 -2.70
CA TYR A 66 -11.96 15.94 -3.36
C TYR A 66 -10.46 15.65 -3.18
N CYS A 67 -10.00 15.43 -1.94
CA CYS A 67 -8.61 15.16 -1.62
C CYS A 67 -8.12 13.84 -2.26
N THR A 68 -8.98 12.83 -2.31
CA THR A 68 -8.69 11.54 -2.95
C THR A 68 -8.49 11.69 -4.46
N ILE A 69 -9.32 12.50 -5.15
CA ILE A 69 -9.15 12.79 -6.57
C ILE A 69 -7.87 13.60 -6.80
N CYS A 70 -7.60 14.61 -5.96
CA CYS A 70 -6.32 15.34 -6.00
C CYS A 70 -5.11 14.42 -5.88
N ALA A 71 -5.18 13.45 -4.97
CA ALA A 71 -4.11 12.47 -4.77
C ALA A 71 -3.96 11.54 -5.98
N TYR A 72 -5.04 11.10 -6.59
CA TYR A 72 -4.98 10.29 -7.80
C TYR A 72 -4.31 11.03 -8.96
N LEU A 73 -4.53 12.34 -9.06
CA LEU A 73 -4.01 13.20 -10.14
C LEU A 73 -2.67 13.86 -9.81
N HIS A 74 -2.07 13.64 -8.63
CA HIS A 74 -0.88 14.38 -8.20
C HIS A 74 0.27 14.29 -9.20
N ASP A 75 0.45 13.15 -9.78
CA ASP A 75 1.55 12.80 -10.70
C ASP A 75 1.18 12.92 -12.20
N ILE A 76 -0.01 13.42 -12.54
CA ILE A 76 -0.50 13.49 -13.94
C ILE A 76 0.45 14.23 -14.89
N GLY A 77 1.25 15.14 -14.39
CA GLY A 77 2.24 15.86 -15.18
C GLY A 77 3.41 15.01 -15.65
N LYS A 78 3.60 13.80 -15.11
CA LYS A 78 4.61 12.83 -15.58
C LYS A 78 4.36 12.37 -17.02
N LEU A 79 3.16 12.55 -17.55
CA LEU A 79 2.84 12.39 -18.97
C LEU A 79 3.77 13.19 -19.91
N PHE A 80 4.32 14.28 -19.43
CA PHE A 80 5.16 15.19 -20.21
C PHE A 80 6.66 15.10 -19.85
N ILE A 81 7.02 14.17 -18.96
CA ILE A 81 8.43 13.91 -18.62
C ILE A 81 8.99 12.87 -19.59
N PRO A 82 10.19 13.09 -20.17
CA PRO A 82 10.81 12.11 -21.05
C PRO A 82 10.94 10.74 -20.40
N SER A 83 10.56 9.68 -21.13
CA SER A 83 10.62 8.31 -20.62
C SER A 83 12.02 7.87 -20.20
N SER A 84 13.05 8.39 -20.84
CA SER A 84 14.47 8.18 -20.51
C SER A 84 14.82 8.67 -19.09
N ILE A 85 14.12 9.69 -18.59
CA ILE A 85 14.27 10.21 -17.23
C ILE A 85 13.33 9.48 -16.28
N LEU A 86 12.05 9.30 -16.67
CA LEU A 86 11.02 8.70 -15.85
C LEU A 86 11.34 7.23 -15.48
N GLN A 87 11.89 6.47 -16.46
CA GLN A 87 12.20 5.05 -16.33
C GLN A 87 13.70 4.77 -16.15
N LYS A 88 14.49 5.79 -15.83
CA LYS A 88 15.95 5.63 -15.68
C LYS A 88 16.28 4.60 -14.56
N PRO A 89 17.07 3.55 -14.86
CA PRO A 89 17.44 2.52 -13.89
C PRO A 89 18.55 2.93 -12.92
N ALA A 90 18.77 4.21 -12.72
CA ALA A 90 19.79 4.77 -11.85
C ALA A 90 19.28 6.05 -11.17
N LYS A 91 20.04 6.59 -10.23
CA LYS A 91 19.75 7.92 -9.67
C LYS A 91 19.78 8.97 -10.76
N LEU A 92 18.83 9.91 -10.72
CA LEU A 92 18.82 11.08 -11.61
C LEU A 92 20.00 11.98 -11.32
N THR A 93 20.59 12.56 -12.37
CA THR A 93 21.54 13.67 -12.19
C THR A 93 20.80 14.91 -11.66
N PRO A 94 21.52 15.93 -11.15
CA PRO A 94 20.88 17.19 -10.74
C PRO A 94 20.02 17.81 -11.85
N GLU A 95 20.48 17.81 -13.09
CA GLU A 95 19.79 18.36 -14.26
C GLU A 95 18.53 17.55 -14.60
N GLU A 96 18.63 16.23 -14.59
CA GLU A 96 17.49 15.33 -14.79
C GLU A 96 16.45 15.49 -13.67
N TYR A 97 16.91 15.71 -12.43
CA TYR A 97 16.02 15.96 -11.31
C TYR A 97 15.26 17.27 -11.46
N GLU A 98 15.91 18.35 -11.99
CA GLU A 98 15.23 19.61 -12.33
C GLU A 98 14.15 19.39 -13.42
N ILE A 99 14.39 18.50 -14.39
CA ILE A 99 13.38 18.13 -15.38
C ILE A 99 12.25 17.36 -14.72
N MET A 100 12.57 16.40 -13.85
CA MET A 100 11.58 15.62 -13.12
C MET A 100 10.65 16.51 -12.27
N LYS A 101 11.19 17.51 -11.57
CA LYS A 101 10.40 18.47 -10.78
C LYS A 101 9.33 19.21 -11.60
N LYS A 102 9.53 19.36 -12.90
CA LYS A 102 8.57 20.04 -13.80
C LYS A 102 7.23 19.31 -13.90
N HIS A 103 7.12 18.03 -13.49
CA HIS A 103 5.82 17.33 -13.50
C HIS A 103 4.75 18.08 -12.68
N THR A 104 5.13 18.78 -11.61
CA THR A 104 4.17 19.57 -10.80
C THR A 104 3.59 20.73 -11.59
N THR A 105 4.43 21.51 -12.27
CA THR A 105 4.00 22.65 -13.09
C THR A 105 3.30 22.22 -14.39
N LEU A 106 3.70 21.09 -14.96
CA LEU A 106 3.05 20.51 -16.15
C LEU A 106 1.67 19.93 -15.81
N GLY A 107 1.56 19.24 -14.67
CA GLY A 107 0.29 18.76 -14.15
C GLY A 107 -0.68 19.90 -13.82
N TYR A 108 -0.19 20.98 -13.18
CA TYR A 108 -0.96 22.19 -12.96
C TYR A 108 -1.50 22.77 -14.28
N LYS A 109 -0.64 22.95 -15.28
CA LYS A 109 -1.04 23.48 -16.59
C LYS A 109 -2.11 22.63 -17.27
N LEU A 110 -2.00 21.29 -17.15
CA LEU A 110 -3.00 20.37 -17.67
C LEU A 110 -4.35 20.55 -16.93
N CYS A 111 -4.33 20.55 -15.61
CA CYS A 111 -5.54 20.73 -14.80
C CYS A 111 -6.25 22.07 -15.09
N ILE A 112 -5.50 23.16 -15.22
CA ILE A 112 -6.11 24.49 -15.46
C ILE A 112 -6.75 24.60 -16.86
N LYS A 113 -6.21 23.90 -17.86
CA LYS A 113 -6.76 23.89 -19.22
C LYS A 113 -8.07 23.14 -19.34
N ASP A 114 -8.29 22.11 -18.50
CA ASP A 114 -9.49 21.32 -18.48
C ASP A 114 -10.41 21.79 -17.33
N SER A 115 -11.59 22.33 -17.67
CA SER A 115 -12.55 22.86 -16.69
C SER A 115 -12.97 21.84 -15.62
N LYS A 116 -12.98 20.55 -15.96
CA LYS A 116 -13.37 19.46 -15.05
C LYS A 116 -12.22 19.01 -14.13
N LEU A 117 -10.96 19.18 -14.58
CA LEU A 117 -9.79 18.92 -13.74
C LEU A 117 -9.38 20.13 -12.91
N ARG A 118 -9.78 21.33 -13.33
CA ARG A 118 -9.40 22.58 -12.67
C ARG A 118 -9.62 22.58 -11.15
N PRO A 119 -10.69 22.02 -10.58
CA PRO A 119 -10.86 21.98 -9.13
C PRO A 119 -9.75 21.22 -8.39
N TYR A 120 -9.09 20.29 -9.06
CA TYR A 120 -8.13 19.32 -8.45
C TYR A 120 -6.65 19.68 -8.66
N TYR A 121 -6.35 20.85 -9.23
CA TYR A 121 -4.99 21.26 -9.55
C TYR A 121 -4.04 21.28 -8.34
N ALA A 122 -4.58 21.46 -7.13
CA ALA A 122 -3.78 21.58 -5.92
C ALA A 122 -2.97 20.31 -5.63
N GLY A 123 -3.52 19.13 -5.91
CA GLY A 123 -2.78 17.86 -5.81
C GLY A 123 -1.57 17.84 -6.72
N ALA A 124 -1.75 18.13 -8.01
CA ALA A 124 -0.67 18.13 -8.99
C ALA A 124 0.39 19.21 -8.73
N TYR A 125 -0.01 20.40 -8.25
CA TYR A 125 0.90 21.53 -8.14
C TYR A 125 1.69 21.57 -6.84
N TYR A 126 1.05 21.22 -5.70
CA TYR A 126 1.61 21.51 -4.38
C TYR A 126 2.05 20.27 -3.56
N HIS A 127 1.87 19.04 -4.07
CA HIS A 127 2.17 17.83 -3.28
C HIS A 127 3.64 17.69 -2.88
N HIS A 128 4.56 18.35 -3.56
CA HIS A 128 5.98 18.39 -3.20
C HIS A 128 6.39 19.65 -2.40
N GLU A 129 5.46 20.55 -2.09
CA GLU A 129 5.75 21.64 -1.15
C GLU A 129 5.98 21.09 0.25
N ALA A 130 6.94 21.65 0.98
CA ALA A 130 7.31 21.27 2.34
C ALA A 130 7.05 22.42 3.31
N LEU A 131 6.55 22.12 4.52
CA LEU A 131 6.13 23.15 5.46
C LEU A 131 7.26 24.10 5.89
N ASP A 132 8.52 23.67 5.74
CA ASP A 132 9.73 24.44 6.02
C ASP A 132 10.20 25.32 4.84
N GLY A 133 9.49 25.30 3.70
CA GLY A 133 9.81 26.05 2.50
C GLY A 133 10.90 25.41 1.61
N THR A 134 11.39 24.22 1.95
CA THR A 134 12.39 23.50 1.12
C THR A 134 11.79 22.70 -0.02
N GLY A 135 10.44 22.74 -0.16
CA GLY A 135 9.72 22.06 -1.22
C GLY A 135 9.74 22.79 -2.56
N TYR A 136 9.00 22.28 -3.51
CA TYR A 136 8.85 22.84 -4.84
C TYR A 136 7.41 22.68 -5.35
N PRO A 137 6.94 23.43 -6.36
CA PRO A 137 7.70 24.32 -7.25
C PRO A 137 7.90 25.76 -6.73
N GLN A 138 7.21 26.19 -5.67
CA GLN A 138 7.21 27.58 -5.22
C GLN A 138 7.99 27.82 -3.92
N GLY A 139 8.35 26.76 -3.18
CA GLY A 139 8.97 26.87 -1.86
C GLY A 139 8.03 27.51 -0.83
N LEU A 140 6.75 27.13 -0.85
CA LEU A 140 5.72 27.68 0.02
C LEU A 140 5.94 27.28 1.47
N LEU A 141 5.56 28.18 2.38
CA LEU A 141 5.56 27.93 3.81
C LEU A 141 4.22 27.38 4.29
N LYS A 142 4.21 26.74 5.45
CA LYS A 142 3.09 26.05 6.09
C LYS A 142 1.70 26.69 5.84
N LYS A 143 1.56 27.99 6.01
CA LYS A 143 0.26 28.70 5.88
C LYS A 143 -0.19 28.84 4.44
N ALA A 144 0.72 28.79 3.48
CA ALA A 144 0.43 28.97 2.07
C ALA A 144 0.17 27.63 1.34
N ILE A 145 0.55 26.49 1.95
CA ILE A 145 0.37 25.16 1.36
C ILE A 145 -1.06 24.68 1.65
N PRO A 146 -1.87 24.38 0.61
CA PRO A 146 -3.22 23.82 0.80
C PRO A 146 -3.20 22.54 1.66
N TYR A 147 -4.25 22.33 2.47
CA TYR A 147 -4.26 21.24 3.43
C TYR A 147 -4.29 19.86 2.76
N GLU A 148 -5.02 19.73 1.64
CA GLU A 148 -4.99 18.54 0.79
C GLU A 148 -3.58 18.21 0.29
N ALA A 149 -2.79 19.19 -0.12
CA ALA A 149 -1.42 18.98 -0.56
C ALA A 149 -0.52 18.48 0.58
N GLN A 150 -0.72 18.98 1.80
CA GLN A 150 0.01 18.48 2.98
C GLN A 150 -0.33 17.01 3.29
N ILE A 151 -1.60 16.59 3.08
CA ILE A 151 -2.04 15.20 3.28
C ILE A 151 -1.43 14.32 2.20
N ILE A 152 -1.52 14.74 0.93
CA ILE A 152 -1.00 14.00 -0.22
C ILE A 152 0.51 13.82 -0.10
N ARG A 153 1.25 14.87 0.30
CA ARG A 153 2.69 14.78 0.52
C ARG A 153 3.08 13.65 1.48
N VAL A 154 2.38 13.54 2.61
CA VAL A 154 2.68 12.49 3.61
C VAL A 154 2.35 11.10 3.06
N ALA A 155 1.26 10.97 2.30
CA ALA A 155 0.86 9.73 1.66
C ALA A 155 1.85 9.30 0.56
N ASP A 156 2.26 10.25 -0.31
CA ASP A 156 3.23 10.05 -1.39
C ASP A 156 4.60 9.65 -0.84
N GLU A 157 5.10 10.36 0.18
CA GLU A 157 6.38 10.04 0.80
C GLU A 157 6.38 8.64 1.42
N TYR A 158 5.29 8.24 2.09
CA TYR A 158 5.16 6.90 2.66
C TYR A 158 5.14 5.84 1.56
N ASP A 159 4.29 6.00 0.55
CA ASP A 159 4.21 5.05 -0.56
C ASP A 159 5.55 4.91 -1.31
N ALA A 160 6.22 6.03 -1.56
CA ALA A 160 7.53 6.04 -2.22
C ALA A 160 8.64 5.33 -1.42
N LEU A 161 8.51 5.23 -0.09
CA LEU A 161 9.46 4.54 0.78
C LEU A 161 9.17 3.04 0.87
N VAL A 162 7.90 2.63 0.99
CA VAL A 162 7.53 1.23 1.25
C VAL A 162 7.29 0.42 -0.02
N ASN A 163 6.86 1.05 -1.12
CA ASN A 163 6.60 0.34 -2.38
C ASN A 163 7.85 0.21 -3.25
N LYS A 164 8.03 -0.97 -3.84
CA LYS A 164 9.12 -1.25 -4.78
C LYS A 164 9.03 -0.33 -6.00
N ARG A 165 10.03 0.55 -6.16
CA ARG A 165 10.41 1.05 -7.48
C ARG A 165 11.55 0.16 -8.01
N GLN A 166 11.68 0.01 -9.33
CA GLN A 166 12.65 -0.91 -9.97
C GLN A 166 14.09 -0.80 -9.45
N TYR A 167 14.44 0.26 -8.70
CA TYR A 167 15.80 0.67 -8.37
C TYR A 167 16.06 0.94 -6.88
N LYS A 168 15.10 0.68 -5.96
CA LYS A 168 15.31 0.86 -4.51
C LYS A 168 15.23 -0.48 -3.78
N THR A 169 16.19 -0.71 -2.88
CA THR A 169 16.06 -1.71 -1.81
C THR A 169 14.85 -1.37 -0.94
N HIS A 170 14.07 -2.37 -0.55
CA HIS A 170 12.94 -2.18 0.36
C HIS A 170 13.41 -1.58 1.68
N ILE A 171 12.73 -0.53 2.09
CA ILE A 171 12.80 -0.05 3.47
C ILE A 171 11.62 -0.68 4.22
N GLY A 172 11.85 -1.27 5.39
CA GLY A 172 10.79 -1.80 6.23
C GLY A 172 9.79 -0.71 6.64
N ILE A 173 8.55 -1.10 6.89
CA ILE A 173 7.46 -0.15 7.24
C ILE A 173 7.86 0.71 8.45
N THR A 174 8.40 0.09 9.52
CA THR A 174 8.87 0.81 10.72
C THR A 174 9.95 1.84 10.39
N ASP A 175 10.90 1.52 9.51
CA ASP A 175 11.98 2.43 9.15
C ASP A 175 11.50 3.57 8.25
N ALA A 176 10.58 3.29 7.32
CA ALA A 176 9.90 4.32 6.53
C ALA A 176 9.17 5.32 7.44
N LEU A 177 8.42 4.81 8.43
CA LEU A 177 7.73 5.66 9.39
C LEU A 177 8.70 6.50 10.26
N LYS A 178 9.87 5.97 10.63
CA LYS A 178 10.91 6.76 11.33
C LYS A 178 11.39 7.94 10.48
N ILE A 179 11.64 7.72 9.18
CA ILE A 179 12.04 8.79 8.26
C ILE A 179 10.96 9.88 8.19
N ILE A 180 9.68 9.48 8.03
CA ILE A 180 8.56 10.42 7.94
C ILE A 180 8.36 11.19 9.25
N ILE A 181 8.55 10.54 10.39
CA ILE A 181 8.52 11.17 11.71
C ILE A 181 9.67 12.18 11.85
N GLU A 182 10.88 11.82 11.43
CA GLU A 182 12.02 12.74 11.46
C GLU A 182 11.75 14.00 10.63
N ASN A 183 11.08 13.84 9.48
CA ASN A 183 10.64 14.97 8.65
C ASN A 183 9.56 15.86 9.30
N THR A 184 9.06 15.53 10.49
CA THR A 184 8.20 16.45 11.27
C THR A 184 9.00 17.39 12.18
N LYS A 185 10.29 17.13 12.37
CA LYS A 185 11.17 17.95 13.20
C LYS A 185 11.71 19.16 12.41
N PRO A 186 12.13 20.21 13.09
CA PRO A 186 12.74 21.38 12.45
C PRO A 186 13.87 20.96 11.51
N SER A 187 13.85 21.48 10.30
CA SER A 187 14.88 21.23 9.29
C SER A 187 16.05 22.17 9.48
N VAL A 188 17.27 21.63 9.47
CA VAL A 188 18.52 22.43 9.52
C VAL A 188 18.69 23.26 8.25
N ASN A 189 18.01 22.88 7.16
CA ASN A 189 18.10 23.52 5.84
C ASN A 189 16.94 24.48 5.55
N ALA A 190 16.10 24.82 6.54
CA ALA A 190 15.04 25.78 6.34
C ALA A 190 15.64 27.18 6.08
N PRO A 191 15.07 27.99 5.13
CA PRO A 191 15.57 29.33 4.86
C PRO A 191 15.56 30.22 6.13
N GLU A 192 16.70 30.77 6.51
CA GLU A 192 16.88 31.53 7.76
C GLU A 192 15.98 32.77 7.88
N HIS A 193 15.53 33.32 6.76
CA HIS A 193 14.79 34.60 6.69
C HIS A 193 13.29 34.50 7.00
N THR A 194 12.76 33.31 7.25
CA THR A 194 11.31 33.10 7.26
C THR A 194 10.68 33.08 8.65
N GLY A 195 11.47 33.10 9.73
CA GLY A 195 10.95 32.94 11.09
C GLY A 195 10.30 31.56 11.37
N TYR A 196 10.28 30.68 10.36
CA TYR A 196 9.68 29.33 10.39
C TYR A 196 10.69 28.19 10.54
N SER A 197 11.95 28.48 10.86
CA SER A 197 13.02 27.50 11.13
C SER A 197 12.65 26.39 12.15
N LYS A 198 11.52 26.54 12.83
CA LYS A 198 10.96 25.57 13.79
C LYS A 198 9.94 24.60 13.14
N ALA A 199 9.65 24.67 11.85
CA ALA A 199 8.77 23.74 11.17
C ALA A 199 9.59 22.59 10.53
N GLY A 200 9.09 21.38 10.65
CA GLY A 200 9.58 20.26 9.84
C GLY A 200 8.97 20.31 8.43
N LYS A 201 9.37 19.38 7.57
CA LYS A 201 8.83 19.25 6.21
C LYS A 201 7.37 18.78 6.20
N ASN A 202 7.01 17.91 7.13
CA ASN A 202 5.72 17.25 7.19
C ASN A 202 4.86 17.75 8.36
N ASN A 203 3.53 17.72 8.14
CA ASN A 203 2.57 18.07 9.18
C ASN A 203 2.49 16.95 10.23
N LYS A 204 2.94 17.26 11.44
CA LYS A 204 2.99 16.34 12.59
C LYS A 204 1.64 15.66 12.88
N LYS A 205 0.52 16.40 12.76
CA LYS A 205 -0.83 15.87 13.01
C LYS A 205 -1.20 14.81 11.96
N ILE A 206 -0.84 15.04 10.70
CA ILE A 206 -1.10 14.10 9.60
C ILE A 206 -0.23 12.85 9.78
N VAL A 207 1.07 13.01 10.06
CA VAL A 207 1.99 11.89 10.30
C VAL A 207 1.53 11.04 11.48
N LYS A 208 1.01 11.65 12.56
CA LYS A 208 0.42 10.89 13.68
C LYS A 208 -0.76 10.03 13.24
N LYS A 209 -1.57 10.51 12.29
CA LYS A 209 -2.69 9.72 11.75
C LYS A 209 -2.23 8.65 10.77
N LEU A 210 -1.12 8.87 10.05
CA LEU A 210 -0.53 7.84 9.18
C LEU A 210 -0.18 6.58 9.98
N LEU A 211 0.40 6.70 11.18
CA LEU A 211 0.68 5.52 12.01
C LEU A 211 -0.58 4.70 12.29
N SER A 212 -1.72 5.38 12.52
CA SER A 212 -2.99 4.67 12.76
C SER A 212 -3.51 4.01 11.48
N VAL A 213 -3.32 4.62 10.32
CA VAL A 213 -3.70 4.02 9.02
C VAL A 213 -2.88 2.76 8.78
N VAL A 214 -1.56 2.85 8.96
CA VAL A 214 -0.65 1.71 8.75
C VAL A 214 -0.94 0.56 9.72
N ILE A 215 -1.25 0.87 10.99
CA ILE A 215 -1.64 -0.17 11.96
C ILE A 215 -2.94 -0.86 11.53
N ASP A 216 -3.96 -0.11 11.09
CA ASP A 216 -5.22 -0.71 10.62
C ASP A 216 -4.99 -1.64 9.41
N ASP A 217 -4.11 -1.26 8.48
CA ASP A 217 -3.77 -2.06 7.30
C ASP A 217 -3.07 -3.37 7.71
N ILE A 218 -2.11 -3.30 8.64
CA ILE A 218 -1.44 -4.51 9.16
C ILE A 218 -2.40 -5.38 9.97
N GLU A 219 -3.31 -4.79 10.78
CA GLU A 219 -4.33 -5.54 11.53
C GLU A 219 -5.30 -6.27 10.58
N TYR A 220 -5.61 -5.66 9.42
CA TYR A 220 -6.38 -6.33 8.38
C TYR A 220 -5.62 -7.52 7.76
N GLU A 221 -4.34 -7.35 7.44
CA GLU A 221 -3.48 -8.42 6.92
C GLU A 221 -3.33 -9.58 7.92
N ILE A 222 -3.20 -9.26 9.20
CA ILE A 222 -3.22 -10.26 10.29
C ILE A 222 -4.51 -11.07 10.26
N SER A 223 -5.67 -10.41 10.15
CA SER A 223 -6.96 -11.10 10.11
C SER A 223 -7.04 -12.06 8.92
N CYS A 224 -6.66 -11.63 7.73
CA CYS A 224 -6.63 -12.50 6.54
C CYS A 224 -5.65 -13.67 6.70
N THR A 225 -4.48 -13.41 7.30
CA THR A 225 -3.47 -14.45 7.53
C THR A 225 -3.94 -15.49 8.56
N ILE A 226 -4.65 -15.08 9.62
CA ILE A 226 -5.23 -15.98 10.60
C ILE A 226 -6.26 -16.91 9.94
N ASP A 227 -7.15 -16.38 9.10
CA ASP A 227 -8.15 -17.19 8.41
C ASP A 227 -7.48 -18.26 7.54
N TYR A 228 -6.43 -17.87 6.79
CA TYR A 228 -5.67 -18.81 5.97
C TYR A 228 -4.91 -19.86 6.80
N VAL A 229 -4.30 -19.46 7.93
CA VAL A 229 -3.64 -20.39 8.86
C VAL A 229 -4.63 -21.41 9.43
N ASN A 230 -5.84 -20.97 9.80
CA ASN A 230 -6.90 -21.85 10.30
C ASN A 230 -7.34 -22.88 9.26
N ASP A 231 -7.42 -22.49 7.98
CA ASP A 231 -7.77 -23.43 6.91
C ASP A 231 -6.65 -24.43 6.63
N LEU A 232 -5.38 -24.00 6.62
CA LEU A 232 -4.25 -24.92 6.55
C LEU A 232 -4.20 -25.89 7.74
N GLU A 233 -4.56 -25.45 8.93
CA GLU A 233 -4.61 -26.31 10.13
C GLU A 233 -5.67 -27.41 10.00
N LYS A 234 -6.86 -27.07 9.47
CA LYS A 234 -7.91 -28.07 9.15
C LYS A 234 -7.41 -29.08 8.15
N ASP A 235 -6.74 -28.61 7.09
CA ASP A 235 -6.20 -29.48 6.06
C ASP A 235 -5.10 -30.41 6.59
N ILE A 236 -4.15 -29.89 7.35
CA ILE A 236 -3.12 -30.71 8.01
C ILE A 236 -3.76 -31.78 8.94
N ASN A 237 -4.84 -31.43 9.64
CA ASN A 237 -5.53 -32.41 10.50
C ASN A 237 -6.23 -33.52 9.69
N ARG A 238 -6.79 -33.18 8.50
CA ARG A 238 -7.27 -34.16 7.52
C ARG A 238 -6.13 -35.08 7.05
N LEU A 239 -5.01 -34.50 6.62
CA LEU A 239 -3.85 -35.23 6.14
C LEU A 239 -3.22 -36.12 7.25
N LYS A 240 -3.20 -35.70 8.51
CA LYS A 240 -2.77 -36.54 9.63
C LYS A 240 -3.65 -37.79 9.81
N LYS A 241 -4.96 -37.66 9.57
CA LYS A 241 -5.88 -38.83 9.58
C LYS A 241 -5.55 -39.78 8.45
N ILE A 242 -5.35 -39.27 7.24
CA ILE A 242 -4.95 -40.08 6.07
C ILE A 242 -3.64 -40.82 6.38
N LYS A 243 -2.62 -40.14 6.90
CA LYS A 243 -1.35 -40.76 7.31
C LYS A 243 -1.58 -41.91 8.28
N THR A 244 -2.42 -41.72 9.30
CA THR A 244 -2.76 -42.76 10.26
C THR A 244 -3.38 -43.99 9.59
N TYR A 245 -4.24 -43.80 8.60
CA TYR A 245 -4.87 -44.93 7.87
C TYR A 245 -3.86 -45.61 6.91
N ILE A 246 -2.97 -44.85 6.26
CA ILE A 246 -1.87 -45.41 5.44
C ILE A 246 -0.97 -46.29 6.32
N ASP A 247 -0.55 -45.81 7.48
CA ASP A 247 0.30 -46.54 8.42
C ASP A 247 -0.38 -47.85 8.89
N LYS A 248 -1.69 -47.81 9.21
CA LYS A 248 -2.47 -48.97 9.59
C LYS A 248 -2.67 -49.96 8.43
N LYS A 249 -2.94 -49.48 7.21
CA LYS A 249 -3.06 -50.27 5.99
C LYS A 249 -1.78 -51.06 5.73
N ASN A 250 -0.63 -50.36 5.81
CA ASN A 250 0.68 -50.93 5.54
C ASN A 250 1.17 -51.92 6.60
N SER A 251 0.69 -51.77 7.86
CA SER A 251 1.04 -52.65 8.95
C SER A 251 0.11 -53.90 9.09
N SER A 252 -1.05 -53.89 8.44
CA SER A 252 -2.02 -54.97 8.53
C SER A 252 -1.67 -56.15 7.65
N LYS A 253 -1.77 -57.36 8.23
CA LYS A 253 -1.67 -58.63 7.49
C LYS A 253 -3.05 -59.17 7.04
N LYS A 254 -4.14 -58.55 7.46
CA LYS A 254 -5.49 -59.01 7.15
C LYS A 254 -6.05 -58.31 5.92
N LYS A 255 -6.35 -59.03 4.87
CA LYS A 255 -6.90 -58.50 3.63
C LYS A 255 -8.12 -57.59 3.84
N LYS A 256 -9.01 -57.97 4.78
CA LYS A 256 -10.21 -57.17 5.12
C LYS A 256 -9.86 -55.78 5.66
N ASP A 257 -8.83 -55.68 6.53
CA ASP A 257 -8.41 -54.42 7.13
C ASP A 257 -7.75 -53.50 6.07
N ILE A 258 -6.95 -54.09 5.14
CA ILE A 258 -6.33 -53.35 4.04
C ILE A 258 -7.38 -52.67 3.15
N VAL A 259 -8.46 -53.39 2.80
CA VAL A 259 -9.58 -52.86 2.01
C VAL A 259 -10.30 -51.78 2.78
N TYR A 260 -10.59 -52.03 4.07
CA TYR A 260 -11.25 -51.05 4.94
C TYR A 260 -10.48 -49.73 5.06
N TYR A 261 -9.20 -49.77 5.36
CA TYR A 261 -8.38 -48.55 5.43
C TYR A 261 -8.23 -47.86 4.10
N GLY A 262 -8.14 -48.60 2.98
CA GLY A 262 -8.12 -48.02 1.64
C GLY A 262 -9.35 -47.17 1.34
N GLN A 263 -10.54 -47.67 1.65
CA GLN A 263 -11.78 -46.92 1.46
C GLN A 263 -11.85 -45.63 2.29
N TYR A 264 -11.27 -45.59 3.50
CA TYR A 264 -11.20 -44.38 4.29
C TYR A 264 -10.18 -43.38 3.77
N ILE A 265 -9.06 -43.83 3.21
CA ILE A 265 -8.09 -42.98 2.53
C ILE A 265 -8.75 -42.31 1.33
N ASP A 266 -9.41 -43.10 0.46
CA ASP A 266 -10.10 -42.58 -0.73
C ASP A 266 -11.19 -41.55 -0.37
N LEU A 267 -11.92 -41.77 0.73
CA LEU A 267 -12.95 -40.84 1.21
C LEU A 267 -12.37 -39.49 1.70
N LEU A 268 -11.14 -39.48 2.21
CA LEU A 268 -10.49 -38.31 2.77
C LEU A 268 -9.62 -37.55 1.77
N LEU A 269 -9.21 -38.19 0.66
CA LEU A 269 -8.47 -37.53 -0.41
C LEU A 269 -9.36 -36.55 -1.18
N LEU A 270 -8.84 -35.40 -1.52
CA LEU A 270 -9.53 -34.40 -2.34
C LEU A 270 -9.29 -34.69 -3.84
N PRO A 271 -10.15 -34.15 -4.73
CA PRO A 271 -9.94 -34.29 -6.17
C PRO A 271 -8.54 -33.84 -6.60
N GLY A 272 -7.80 -34.71 -7.27
CA GLY A 272 -6.41 -34.47 -7.70
C GLY A 272 -5.34 -34.94 -6.70
N GLU A 273 -5.71 -35.37 -5.50
CA GLU A 273 -4.80 -36.01 -4.54
C GLU A 273 -4.75 -37.53 -4.75
N SER A 274 -3.60 -38.14 -4.47
CA SER A 274 -3.45 -39.59 -4.51
C SER A 274 -2.65 -40.09 -3.29
N GLU A 275 -2.83 -41.37 -2.96
CA GLU A 275 -2.06 -42.03 -1.91
C GLU A 275 -0.57 -42.08 -2.26
N ASP A 276 -0.24 -42.24 -3.54
CA ASP A 276 1.16 -42.33 -4.00
C ASP A 276 1.91 -40.98 -3.83
N ASP A 277 1.22 -39.84 -3.98
CA ASP A 277 1.79 -38.51 -3.80
C ASP A 277 1.58 -37.90 -2.41
N PHE A 278 0.98 -38.69 -1.50
CA PHE A 278 0.60 -38.23 -0.18
C PHE A 278 1.75 -37.58 0.61
N SER A 279 2.96 -38.15 0.52
CA SER A 279 4.12 -37.64 1.25
C SER A 279 4.47 -36.20 0.84
N ASN A 280 4.42 -35.90 -0.45
CA ASN A 280 4.66 -34.57 -0.99
C ASN A 280 3.56 -33.59 -0.56
N ILE A 281 2.30 -33.98 -0.73
CA ILE A 281 1.14 -33.17 -0.31
C ILE A 281 1.24 -32.80 1.15
N TYR A 282 1.52 -33.76 2.02
CA TYR A 282 1.65 -33.53 3.46
C TYR A 282 2.80 -32.59 3.81
N GLN A 283 3.94 -32.76 3.16
CA GLN A 283 5.13 -31.91 3.36
C GLN A 283 4.87 -30.46 2.89
N GLU A 284 4.22 -30.29 1.74
CA GLU A 284 3.85 -28.98 1.21
C GLU A 284 2.88 -28.24 2.14
N ALA A 285 1.85 -28.92 2.64
CA ALA A 285 0.91 -28.36 3.60
C ALA A 285 1.60 -27.90 4.90
N GLN A 286 2.54 -28.72 5.42
CA GLN A 286 3.32 -28.35 6.61
C GLN A 286 4.23 -27.14 6.36
N ASN A 287 4.89 -27.09 5.19
CA ASN A 287 5.75 -25.96 4.82
C ASN A 287 4.93 -24.67 4.66
N ALA A 288 3.78 -24.74 3.99
CA ALA A 288 2.86 -23.62 3.84
C ALA A 288 2.38 -23.09 5.20
N TYR A 289 1.98 -23.98 6.10
CA TYR A 289 1.56 -23.62 7.45
C TYR A 289 2.68 -22.91 8.23
N LYS A 290 3.88 -23.48 8.23
CA LYS A 290 5.06 -22.89 8.91
C LYS A 290 5.40 -21.50 8.36
N LEU A 291 5.37 -21.35 7.03
CA LEU A 291 5.64 -20.07 6.38
C LEU A 291 4.62 -19.02 6.82
N ARG A 292 3.32 -19.35 6.82
CA ARG A 292 2.26 -18.41 7.21
C ARG A 292 2.28 -18.04 8.68
N LYS A 293 2.64 -18.98 9.56
CA LYS A 293 2.90 -18.68 10.99
C LYS A 293 4.02 -17.67 11.17
N ASN A 294 5.13 -17.84 10.46
CA ASN A 294 6.25 -16.90 10.52
C ASN A 294 5.86 -15.50 10.02
N ILE A 295 5.04 -15.42 8.95
CA ILE A 295 4.51 -14.15 8.46
C ILE A 295 3.64 -13.49 9.55
N LEU A 296 2.75 -14.24 10.18
CA LEU A 296 1.87 -13.74 11.24
C LEU A 296 2.67 -13.18 12.42
N ASP A 297 3.70 -13.89 12.87
CA ASP A 297 4.58 -13.44 13.94
C ASP A 297 5.35 -12.16 13.54
N GLY A 298 5.77 -12.06 12.28
CA GLY A 298 6.38 -10.86 11.71
C GLY A 298 5.45 -9.65 11.77
N LEU A 299 4.19 -9.80 11.35
CA LEU A 299 3.17 -8.74 11.38
C LEU A 299 2.88 -8.25 12.82
N TYR A 300 2.77 -9.17 13.79
CA TYR A 300 2.61 -8.79 15.20
C TYR A 300 3.82 -8.01 15.74
N ASN A 301 5.03 -8.40 15.36
CA ASN A 301 6.25 -7.70 15.77
C ASN A 301 6.33 -6.32 15.13
N GLU A 302 5.89 -6.17 13.88
CA GLU A 302 5.81 -4.88 13.17
C GLU A 302 4.88 -3.91 13.91
N ILE A 303 3.66 -4.33 14.26
CA ILE A 303 2.73 -3.50 15.07
C ILE A 303 3.36 -3.08 16.40
N LYS A 304 4.04 -4.00 17.10
CA LYS A 304 4.71 -3.66 18.36
C LYS A 304 5.79 -2.60 18.16
N SER A 305 6.51 -2.68 17.05
CA SER A 305 7.56 -1.72 16.69
C SER A 305 6.98 -0.35 16.37
N ILE A 306 5.90 -0.31 15.57
CA ILE A 306 5.20 0.95 15.22
C ILE A 306 4.61 1.61 16.47
N LYS A 307 3.99 0.85 17.38
CA LYS A 307 3.42 1.39 18.64
C LYS A 307 4.45 2.00 19.59
N LYS A 308 5.73 1.67 19.42
CA LYS A 308 6.83 2.29 20.19
C LYS A 308 7.33 3.61 19.60
N LEU A 309 6.96 3.95 18.36
CA LEU A 309 7.37 5.19 17.72
C LEU A 309 6.76 6.40 18.44
N LYS A 310 7.59 7.39 18.74
CA LYS A 310 7.19 8.66 19.37
C LYS A 310 7.22 9.78 18.34
N ILE A 311 6.14 10.54 18.25
CA ILE A 311 6.01 11.72 17.39
C ILE A 311 5.99 12.99 18.25
#